data_8d6588cbd94971aee9edbf56ca60e599
#
_entry.id   8d6588cbd94971aee9edbf56ca60e599
#
_cell.length_a   1.000
_cell.length_b   1.000
_cell.length_c   1.000
_cell.angle_alpha   90.00
_cell.angle_beta   90.00
_cell.angle_gamma   90.00
#
_symmetry.space_group_name_H-M   'P 1'
#
loop_
_entity.id
_entity.type
_entity.pdbx_description
1 polymer ?
#
loop_
_entity_poly.entity_id
_entity_poly.type
_entity_poly.pdbx_seq_one_letter_code
_entity_poly.pdbx_strand_id
1 'polypeptide(L)'
;MIVPLVRTVATVLLLGLLACPPSAACTAFQLLAQDGAAVYCRSMEFGFPFNSQVLIIPRGSDYQGTTPTGKPGLTWKTQYGIVGLNVNIAPTIVADGMNEKGLVVGMLYLPGYSQYLSPDEAKPAKTLGSWEAPAYLLATCANVGEAVEALTHKAAVVQQPFPPFKQLLPVHYWIGDASGRVVIAEYVGGRLAIHENRLGSLTNSPPFDWQQINLSNFVNLSPVNVPNTKIGSVDVVNYGQGSGFIGLPGDLTPPSRFVRATLFSHWATPAKTATNAVNLGFHILNTFDIFAGAIKSDTANQTENTKGFLKASGETKLISTDTTEWIVVHDRTNLKTYVRTYGGLTIQVIDLRRARLDQPGLRAINLQNDFAPPDITATATPLKQK
;
A
#
# COMPACT_ATOMS: atom_id res chain seq x y z
N MET A 1 -45.77 -8.22 -56.14
CA MET A 1 -45.80 -7.43 -54.88
C MET A 1 -44.98 -8.19 -53.85
N ILE A 2 -43.70 -7.80 -53.67
CA ILE A 2 -42.75 -8.47 -52.79
C ILE A 2 -42.55 -7.54 -51.59
N VAL A 3 -42.89 -8.02 -50.40
CA VAL A 3 -42.72 -7.27 -49.15
C VAL A 3 -41.36 -7.67 -48.57
N PRO A 4 -40.45 -6.73 -48.25
CA PRO A 4 -39.18 -7.09 -47.63
C PRO A 4 -39.36 -7.23 -46.11
N LEU A 5 -38.87 -8.33 -45.59
CA LEU A 5 -38.80 -8.71 -44.20
C LEU A 5 -37.68 -7.89 -43.52
N VAL A 6 -38.04 -6.90 -42.69
CA VAL A 6 -37.09 -6.18 -41.87
C VAL A 6 -36.70 -7.05 -40.66
N ARG A 7 -35.46 -7.54 -40.66
CA ARG A 7 -34.86 -8.19 -39.48
C ARG A 7 -34.37 -7.13 -38.51
N THR A 8 -35.10 -6.95 -37.44
CA THR A 8 -34.67 -6.14 -36.30
C THR A 8 -33.59 -6.91 -35.52
N VAL A 9 -32.34 -6.49 -35.62
CA VAL A 9 -31.26 -6.97 -34.76
C VAL A 9 -31.37 -6.24 -33.43
N ALA A 10 -31.87 -6.93 -32.42
CA ALA A 10 -31.84 -6.44 -31.03
C ALA A 10 -30.43 -6.58 -30.48
N THR A 11 -29.69 -5.49 -30.45
CA THR A 11 -28.41 -5.41 -29.74
C THR A 11 -28.69 -5.40 -28.23
N VAL A 12 -28.57 -6.55 -27.59
CA VAL A 12 -28.60 -6.66 -26.13
C VAL A 12 -27.31 -6.05 -25.60
N LEU A 13 -27.37 -4.80 -25.15
CA LEU A 13 -26.31 -4.18 -24.33
C LEU A 13 -26.30 -4.93 -23.00
N LEU A 14 -25.37 -5.86 -22.84
CA LEU A 14 -25.02 -6.44 -21.54
C LEU A 14 -24.32 -5.34 -20.75
N LEU A 15 -25.08 -4.51 -20.01
CA LEU A 15 -24.56 -3.73 -18.90
C LEU A 15 -24.12 -4.76 -17.84
N GLY A 16 -22.85 -5.17 -17.90
CA GLY A 16 -22.21 -5.83 -16.79
C GLY A 16 -22.27 -4.88 -15.59
N LEU A 17 -23.15 -5.17 -14.62
CA LEU A 17 -23.09 -4.59 -13.30
C LEU A 17 -21.68 -4.83 -12.76
N LEU A 18 -20.83 -3.81 -12.86
CA LEU A 18 -19.56 -3.76 -12.17
C LEU A 18 -19.87 -3.72 -10.67
N ALA A 19 -20.06 -4.90 -10.10
CA ALA A 19 -20.10 -5.04 -8.65
C ALA A 19 -18.76 -4.47 -8.13
N CYS A 20 -18.82 -3.36 -7.42
CA CYS A 20 -17.65 -2.76 -6.79
C CYS A 20 -17.01 -3.82 -5.88
N PRO A 21 -15.77 -4.26 -6.15
CA PRO A 21 -15.11 -5.20 -5.25
C PRO A 21 -14.94 -4.57 -3.87
N PRO A 22 -14.78 -5.37 -2.79
CA PRO A 22 -14.55 -4.83 -1.47
C PRO A 22 -13.40 -3.84 -1.53
N SER A 23 -13.62 -2.65 -1.01
CA SER A 23 -12.65 -1.58 -0.96
C SER A 23 -11.55 -1.96 0.03
N ALA A 24 -10.46 -2.53 -0.45
CA ALA A 24 -9.24 -2.55 0.35
C ALA A 24 -8.60 -1.17 0.23
N ALA A 25 -8.42 -0.50 1.35
CA ALA A 25 -7.82 0.81 1.40
C ALA A 25 -6.34 0.67 1.79
N CYS A 26 -5.44 1.27 1.04
CA CYS A 26 -4.01 1.37 1.37
C CYS A 26 -3.56 2.79 1.05
N THR A 27 -2.70 3.35 1.89
CA THR A 27 -2.09 4.66 1.62
C THR A 27 -0.60 4.55 1.84
N ALA A 28 0.20 4.94 0.85
CA ALA A 28 1.64 5.00 0.96
C ALA A 28 2.16 6.38 0.51
N PHE A 29 3.25 6.84 1.13
CA PHE A 29 3.98 8.03 0.73
C PHE A 29 5.41 7.98 1.24
N GLN A 30 6.27 8.87 0.75
CA GLN A 30 7.61 9.05 1.30
C GLN A 30 7.81 10.42 1.92
N LEU A 31 8.75 10.48 2.84
CA LEU A 31 9.32 11.71 3.39
C LEU A 31 10.83 11.70 3.16
N LEU A 32 11.38 12.86 2.80
CA LEU A 32 12.82 13.07 2.70
C LEU A 32 13.23 14.01 3.84
N ALA A 33 14.15 13.58 4.68
CA ALA A 33 14.68 14.38 5.77
C ALA A 33 15.84 15.27 5.29
N GLN A 34 16.12 16.34 6.03
CA GLN A 34 17.20 17.28 5.71
C GLN A 34 18.60 16.64 5.81
N ASP A 35 18.76 15.57 6.60
CA ASP A 35 19.98 14.77 6.69
C ASP A 35 20.17 13.79 5.52
N GLY A 36 19.28 13.85 4.52
CA GLY A 36 19.29 12.98 3.33
C GLY A 36 18.60 11.63 3.54
N ALA A 37 18.02 11.35 4.72
CA ALA A 37 17.34 10.10 4.95
C ALA A 37 16.01 10.02 4.19
N ALA A 38 15.76 8.85 3.61
CA ALA A 38 14.54 8.54 2.89
C ALA A 38 13.66 7.60 3.75
N VAL A 39 12.45 8.02 4.03
CA VAL A 39 11.49 7.31 4.88
C VAL A 39 10.23 6.99 4.09
N TYR A 40 9.86 5.73 4.06
CA TYR A 40 8.59 5.24 3.49
C TYR A 40 7.56 5.08 4.60
N CYS A 41 6.34 5.46 4.33
CA CYS A 41 5.22 5.43 5.25
C CYS A 41 4.03 4.75 4.59
N ARG A 42 3.37 3.80 5.29
CA ARG A 42 2.21 3.10 4.75
C ARG A 42 1.21 2.70 5.82
N SER A 43 -0.08 2.82 5.49
CA SER A 43 -1.19 2.16 6.16
C SER A 43 -1.72 0.98 5.32
N MET A 44 -2.17 -0.06 5.98
CA MET A 44 -2.85 -1.22 5.39
C MET A 44 -4.23 -1.31 6.01
N GLU A 45 -5.23 -1.20 5.17
CA GLU A 45 -6.62 -1.35 5.57
C GLU A 45 -7.25 -2.52 4.82
N PHE A 46 -8.05 -3.29 5.53
CA PHE A 46 -8.77 -4.41 4.93
C PHE A 46 -10.04 -4.77 5.71
N GLY A 47 -10.98 -5.49 5.04
CA GLY A 47 -12.28 -5.86 5.60
C GLY A 47 -12.28 -7.09 6.50
N PHE A 48 -11.13 -7.67 6.82
CA PHE A 48 -10.96 -8.74 7.82
C PHE A 48 -9.55 -8.73 8.41
N PRO A 49 -9.35 -9.23 9.64
CA PRO A 49 -8.06 -9.23 10.31
C PRO A 49 -7.01 -10.05 9.57
N PHE A 50 -5.89 -9.43 9.22
CA PHE A 50 -4.77 -10.15 8.63
C PHE A 50 -3.91 -10.88 9.65
N ASN A 51 -3.95 -10.48 10.92
CA ASN A 51 -3.10 -11.02 11.97
C ASN A 51 -1.63 -11.11 11.53
N SER A 52 -1.15 -10.04 10.92
CA SER A 52 0.17 -9.98 10.31
C SER A 52 1.27 -10.14 11.33
N GLN A 53 2.34 -10.80 10.89
CA GLN A 53 3.59 -10.94 11.62
C GLN A 53 4.71 -10.22 10.87
N VAL A 54 5.77 -9.86 11.56
CA VAL A 54 7.00 -9.46 10.92
C VAL A 54 7.77 -10.70 10.51
N LEU A 55 8.02 -10.87 9.22
CA LEU A 55 8.89 -11.91 8.67
C LEU A 55 10.33 -11.45 8.64
N ILE A 56 11.24 -12.34 9.00
CA ILE A 56 12.69 -12.21 8.78
C ILE A 56 13.10 -13.31 7.82
N ILE A 57 13.46 -12.93 6.60
CA ILE A 57 13.90 -13.84 5.54
C ILE A 57 15.40 -13.68 5.38
N PRO A 58 16.20 -14.71 5.72
CA PRO A 58 17.66 -14.62 5.65
C PRO A 58 18.19 -14.75 4.22
N ARG A 59 19.44 -14.34 4.03
CA ARG A 59 20.19 -14.61 2.79
C ARG A 59 20.28 -16.11 2.55
N GLY A 60 20.35 -16.49 1.28
CA GLY A 60 20.51 -17.89 0.89
C GLY A 60 19.23 -18.73 0.92
N SER A 61 18.07 -18.15 1.26
CA SER A 61 16.78 -18.84 1.18
C SER A 61 16.41 -19.11 -0.27
N ASP A 62 15.99 -20.33 -0.57
CA ASP A 62 15.55 -20.75 -1.90
C ASP A 62 14.05 -20.52 -2.06
N TYR A 63 13.67 -19.96 -3.17
CA TYR A 63 12.29 -19.66 -3.55
C TYR A 63 11.96 -20.14 -4.94
N GLN A 64 10.70 -20.47 -5.16
CA GLN A 64 10.17 -20.88 -6.45
C GLN A 64 8.82 -20.20 -6.67
N GLY A 65 8.70 -19.50 -7.78
CA GLY A 65 7.45 -18.91 -8.22
C GLY A 65 6.46 -19.97 -8.68
N THR A 66 5.22 -19.57 -8.78
CA THR A 66 4.10 -20.40 -9.23
C THR A 66 3.72 -20.07 -10.67
N THR A 67 3.12 -21.06 -11.36
CA THR A 67 2.52 -20.87 -12.69
C THR A 67 1.05 -21.26 -12.67
N PRO A 68 0.23 -20.74 -13.59
CA PRO A 68 -1.19 -21.13 -13.70
C PRO A 68 -1.43 -22.62 -13.93
N THR A 69 -0.44 -23.32 -14.48
CA THR A 69 -0.50 -24.75 -14.79
C THR A 69 0.00 -25.64 -13.64
N GLY A 70 0.42 -25.06 -12.53
CA GLY A 70 1.03 -25.78 -11.40
C GLY A 70 2.47 -26.24 -11.63
N LYS A 71 3.07 -25.91 -12.80
CA LYS A 71 4.49 -26.15 -13.05
C LYS A 71 5.35 -25.16 -12.25
N PRO A 72 6.61 -25.50 -11.93
CA PRO A 72 7.54 -24.56 -11.35
C PRO A 72 7.68 -23.27 -12.16
N GLY A 73 7.60 -22.12 -11.47
CA GLY A 73 7.86 -20.81 -12.04
C GLY A 73 9.31 -20.40 -11.94
N LEU A 74 9.56 -19.09 -11.87
CA LEU A 74 10.88 -18.51 -11.66
C LEU A 74 11.47 -18.99 -10.33
N THR A 75 12.72 -19.43 -10.35
CA THR A 75 13.46 -19.79 -9.13
C THR A 75 14.49 -18.72 -8.81
N TRP A 76 14.61 -18.38 -7.51
CA TRP A 76 15.64 -17.45 -7.04
C TRP A 76 16.15 -17.82 -5.66
N LYS A 77 17.31 -17.31 -5.35
CA LYS A 77 17.90 -17.37 -4.02
C LYS A 77 17.97 -15.97 -3.43
N THR A 78 17.62 -15.82 -2.16
CA THR A 78 17.69 -14.55 -1.45
C THR A 78 19.14 -14.08 -1.36
N GLN A 79 19.48 -13.08 -2.17
CA GLN A 79 20.77 -12.40 -2.14
C GLN A 79 20.83 -11.42 -0.97
N TYR A 80 19.74 -10.71 -0.73
CA TYR A 80 19.61 -9.73 0.36
C TYR A 80 18.59 -10.22 1.39
N GLY A 81 18.94 -10.15 2.67
CA GLY A 81 18.00 -10.45 3.76
C GLY A 81 16.89 -9.41 3.82
N ILE A 82 15.71 -9.86 4.24
CA ILE A 82 14.46 -9.08 4.20
C ILE A 82 13.82 -9.07 5.58
N VAL A 83 13.26 -7.91 5.94
CA VAL A 83 12.25 -7.77 6.99
C VAL A 83 10.97 -7.25 6.34
N GLY A 84 9.86 -7.96 6.54
CA GLY A 84 8.58 -7.61 5.92
C GLY A 84 7.38 -7.98 6.76
N LEU A 85 6.23 -7.51 6.37
CA LEU A 85 4.93 -7.85 6.95
C LEU A 85 4.22 -8.85 6.05
N ASN A 86 3.72 -9.92 6.65
CA ASN A 86 2.92 -10.92 5.96
C ASN A 86 1.41 -10.67 6.11
N VAL A 87 0.62 -11.60 5.58
CA VAL A 87 -0.77 -11.81 5.93
C VAL A 87 -0.93 -13.26 6.39
N ASN A 88 -1.59 -13.49 7.52
CA ASN A 88 -1.58 -14.82 8.18
C ASN A 88 -2.12 -15.96 7.29
N ILE A 89 -3.10 -15.67 6.42
CA ILE A 89 -3.64 -16.65 5.45
C ILE A 89 -2.61 -17.10 4.40
N ALA A 90 -1.51 -16.37 4.25
CA ALA A 90 -0.37 -16.70 3.39
C ALA A 90 0.91 -16.25 4.09
N PRO A 91 1.35 -16.98 5.13
CA PRO A 91 2.33 -16.50 6.09
C PRO A 91 3.75 -16.31 5.52
N THR A 92 4.02 -16.80 4.33
CA THR A 92 5.32 -16.69 3.66
C THR A 92 5.40 -15.58 2.62
N ILE A 93 4.29 -14.90 2.31
CA ILE A 93 4.31 -13.76 1.39
C ILE A 93 4.72 -12.48 2.11
N VAL A 94 5.29 -11.56 1.34
CA VAL A 94 5.66 -10.22 1.80
C VAL A 94 4.67 -9.22 1.21
N ALA A 95 3.72 -8.73 2.03
CA ALA A 95 2.78 -7.70 1.62
C ALA A 95 3.41 -6.31 1.59
N ASP A 96 4.41 -6.11 2.45
CA ASP A 96 5.23 -4.90 2.55
C ASP A 96 6.57 -5.27 3.18
N GLY A 97 7.68 -4.71 2.72
CA GLY A 97 8.96 -5.05 3.30
C GLY A 97 10.13 -4.21 2.81
N MET A 98 11.22 -4.33 3.54
CA MET A 98 12.50 -3.69 3.26
C MET A 98 13.61 -4.73 3.29
N ASN A 99 14.55 -4.64 2.34
CA ASN A 99 15.77 -5.44 2.39
C ASN A 99 16.94 -4.67 3.02
N GLU A 100 18.03 -5.36 3.26
CA GLU A 100 19.25 -4.82 3.89
C GLU A 100 20.00 -3.77 3.04
N LYS A 101 19.56 -3.49 1.82
CA LYS A 101 20.03 -2.40 0.96
C LYS A 101 19.15 -1.16 1.04
N GLY A 102 18.06 -1.23 1.81
CA GLY A 102 17.09 -0.13 1.93
C GLY A 102 16.12 -0.05 0.75
N LEU A 103 16.05 -1.08 -0.11
CA LEU A 103 14.97 -1.21 -1.07
C LEU A 103 13.69 -1.59 -0.32
N VAL A 104 12.62 -0.87 -0.56
CA VAL A 104 11.27 -1.15 -0.05
C VAL A 104 10.36 -1.52 -1.21
N VAL A 105 9.55 -2.55 -1.02
CA VAL A 105 8.47 -2.92 -1.93
C VAL A 105 7.19 -3.08 -1.13
N GLY A 106 6.22 -2.22 -1.41
CA GLY A 106 4.86 -2.29 -0.87
C GLY A 106 3.88 -2.77 -1.94
N MET A 107 3.06 -3.75 -1.61
CA MET A 107 2.00 -4.28 -2.47
C MET A 107 0.66 -3.66 -2.05
N LEU A 108 0.06 -2.85 -2.93
CA LEU A 108 -1.21 -2.18 -2.69
C LEU A 108 -2.29 -2.75 -3.61
N TYR A 109 -3.55 -2.73 -3.17
CA TYR A 109 -4.67 -3.30 -3.91
C TYR A 109 -5.12 -2.37 -5.04
N LEU A 110 -5.30 -2.91 -6.29
CA LEU A 110 -5.72 -2.17 -7.49
C LEU A 110 -6.89 -2.90 -8.19
N PRO A 111 -8.05 -3.04 -7.53
CA PRO A 111 -9.19 -3.75 -8.07
C PRO A 111 -9.79 -3.03 -9.28
N GLY A 112 -10.31 -3.82 -10.22
CA GLY A 112 -10.98 -3.31 -11.41
C GLY A 112 -10.04 -2.88 -12.55
N TYR A 113 -8.73 -2.76 -12.28
CA TYR A 113 -7.74 -2.29 -13.26
C TYR A 113 -6.59 -3.25 -13.48
N SER A 114 -6.17 -4.01 -12.46
CA SER A 114 -5.06 -4.95 -12.61
C SER A 114 -5.39 -6.05 -13.60
N GLN A 115 -4.59 -6.12 -14.67
CA GLN A 115 -4.59 -7.18 -15.67
C GLN A 115 -3.14 -7.54 -15.97
N TYR A 116 -2.69 -8.69 -15.47
CA TYR A 116 -1.32 -9.15 -15.62
C TYR A 116 -1.10 -9.74 -17.02
N LEU A 117 0.15 -10.09 -17.31
CA LEU A 117 0.49 -10.74 -18.58
C LEU A 117 -0.31 -12.03 -18.77
N SER A 118 -0.66 -12.35 -20.02
CA SER A 118 -1.25 -13.65 -20.32
C SER A 118 -0.26 -14.78 -20.00
N PRO A 119 -0.72 -15.92 -19.49
CA PRO A 119 0.15 -17.07 -19.25
C PRO A 119 0.96 -17.50 -20.49
N ASP A 120 0.41 -17.31 -21.67
CA ASP A 120 1.06 -17.69 -22.94
C ASP A 120 2.17 -16.72 -23.37
N GLU A 121 2.21 -15.52 -22.77
CA GLU A 121 3.22 -14.51 -23.07
C GLU A 121 4.51 -14.68 -22.25
N ALA A 122 4.53 -15.60 -21.30
CA ALA A 122 5.67 -15.79 -20.42
C ALA A 122 6.19 -17.24 -20.41
N LYS A 123 7.52 -17.38 -20.43
CA LYS A 123 8.14 -18.69 -20.21
C LYS A 123 7.95 -19.08 -18.73
N PRO A 124 7.61 -20.35 -18.41
CA PRO A 124 7.45 -20.81 -17.02
C PRO A 124 8.61 -20.39 -16.11
N ALA A 125 9.85 -20.55 -16.56
CA ALA A 125 11.05 -20.18 -15.80
C ALA A 125 11.21 -18.67 -15.50
N LYS A 126 10.33 -17.80 -16.02
CA LYS A 126 10.27 -16.37 -15.69
C LYS A 126 8.99 -15.99 -14.97
N THR A 127 8.07 -16.92 -14.77
CA THR A 127 6.71 -16.65 -14.27
C THR A 127 6.67 -16.51 -12.77
N LEU A 128 5.95 -15.48 -12.32
CA LEU A 128 5.59 -15.19 -10.93
C LEU A 128 4.08 -14.93 -10.81
N GLY A 129 3.51 -15.25 -9.65
CA GLY A 129 2.25 -14.68 -9.20
C GLY A 129 2.43 -13.24 -8.70
N SER A 130 1.36 -12.45 -8.73
CA SER A 130 1.41 -11.04 -8.27
C SER A 130 1.87 -10.91 -6.81
N TRP A 131 1.55 -11.88 -5.97
CA TRP A 131 1.93 -11.92 -4.55
C TRP A 131 3.41 -12.30 -4.30
N GLU A 132 4.10 -12.84 -5.31
CA GLU A 132 5.49 -13.28 -5.22
C GLU A 132 6.47 -12.18 -5.61
N ALA A 133 6.03 -11.21 -6.41
CA ALA A 133 6.87 -10.14 -6.92
C ALA A 133 7.57 -9.32 -5.81
N PRO A 134 6.93 -8.93 -4.69
CA PRO A 134 7.64 -8.23 -3.62
C PRO A 134 8.81 -9.02 -3.04
N ALA A 135 8.60 -10.31 -2.70
CA ALA A 135 9.66 -11.16 -2.17
C ALA A 135 10.80 -11.36 -3.18
N TYR A 136 10.48 -11.54 -4.46
CA TYR A 136 11.48 -11.65 -5.52
C TYR A 136 12.33 -10.39 -5.65
N LEU A 137 11.71 -9.22 -5.75
CA LEU A 137 12.41 -7.95 -5.89
C LEU A 137 13.29 -7.64 -4.67
N LEU A 138 12.75 -7.80 -3.47
CA LEU A 138 13.49 -7.58 -2.23
C LEU A 138 14.66 -8.56 -2.08
N ALA A 139 14.49 -9.81 -2.53
CA ALA A 139 15.51 -10.84 -2.46
C ALA A 139 16.68 -10.61 -3.41
N THR A 140 16.43 -10.00 -4.59
CA THR A 140 17.38 -10.02 -5.71
C THR A 140 17.87 -8.64 -6.16
N CYS A 141 17.21 -7.55 -5.71
CA CYS A 141 17.50 -6.19 -6.16
C CYS A 141 18.00 -5.32 -5.00
N ALA A 142 19.03 -4.52 -5.24
CA ALA A 142 19.58 -3.59 -4.26
C ALA A 142 18.91 -2.20 -4.31
N ASN A 143 18.34 -1.83 -5.44
CA ASN A 143 17.82 -0.48 -5.71
C ASN A 143 16.69 -0.51 -6.74
N VAL A 144 16.05 0.65 -6.94
CA VAL A 144 14.93 0.82 -7.89
C VAL A 144 15.35 0.49 -9.32
N GLY A 145 16.56 0.83 -9.75
CA GLY A 145 17.03 0.53 -11.11
C GLY A 145 17.07 -0.97 -11.38
N GLU A 146 17.61 -1.75 -10.45
CA GLU A 146 17.63 -3.21 -10.53
C GLU A 146 16.23 -3.82 -10.49
N ALA A 147 15.30 -3.25 -9.68
CA ALA A 147 13.93 -3.71 -9.60
C ALA A 147 13.16 -3.48 -10.92
N VAL A 148 13.35 -2.32 -11.55
CA VAL A 148 12.79 -2.02 -12.89
C VAL A 148 13.33 -3.00 -13.93
N GLU A 149 14.64 -3.20 -13.97
CA GLU A 149 15.29 -4.16 -14.87
C GLU A 149 14.76 -5.59 -14.66
N ALA A 150 14.57 -5.98 -13.39
CA ALA A 150 14.04 -7.29 -13.03
C ALA A 150 12.61 -7.51 -13.53
N LEU A 151 11.71 -6.55 -13.34
CA LEU A 151 10.32 -6.63 -13.81
C LEU A 151 10.20 -6.54 -15.34
N THR A 152 11.10 -5.79 -15.99
CA THR A 152 11.02 -5.58 -17.44
C THR A 152 11.60 -6.77 -18.22
N HIS A 153 12.67 -7.40 -17.72
CA HIS A 153 13.43 -8.35 -18.51
C HIS A 153 13.62 -9.74 -17.88
N LYS A 154 13.57 -9.86 -16.55
CA LYS A 154 13.94 -11.11 -15.87
C LYS A 154 12.73 -11.90 -15.36
N ALA A 155 11.69 -11.21 -14.90
CA ALA A 155 10.49 -11.82 -14.35
C ALA A 155 9.25 -11.39 -15.13
N ALA A 156 8.23 -12.23 -15.12
CA ALA A 156 6.93 -11.99 -15.73
C ALA A 156 5.84 -12.29 -14.72
N VAL A 157 5.13 -11.25 -14.27
CA VAL A 157 3.95 -11.42 -13.40
C VAL A 157 2.77 -11.75 -14.30
N VAL A 158 2.23 -12.98 -14.15
CA VAL A 158 1.18 -13.49 -15.03
C VAL A 158 -0.15 -13.63 -14.33
N GLN A 159 -1.19 -13.58 -15.13
CA GLN A 159 -2.57 -13.80 -14.72
C GLN A 159 -2.74 -15.21 -14.13
N GLN A 160 -2.94 -15.30 -12.82
CA GLN A 160 -3.19 -16.58 -12.14
C GLN A 160 -3.92 -16.36 -10.81
N PRO A 161 -4.72 -17.35 -10.36
CA PRO A 161 -5.42 -17.24 -9.10
C PRO A 161 -4.43 -17.31 -7.91
N PHE A 162 -4.61 -16.41 -6.95
CA PHE A 162 -3.92 -16.49 -5.66
C PHE A 162 -4.43 -17.70 -4.88
N PRO A 163 -3.57 -18.64 -4.49
CA PRO A 163 -4.00 -19.93 -3.98
C PRO A 163 -4.99 -19.89 -2.79
N PRO A 164 -4.80 -19.03 -1.78
CA PRO A 164 -5.74 -18.95 -0.66
C PRO A 164 -7.16 -18.56 -1.06
N PHE A 165 -7.30 -17.69 -2.05
CA PHE A 165 -8.61 -17.16 -2.46
C PHE A 165 -9.17 -17.81 -3.73
N LYS A 166 -8.34 -18.55 -4.46
CA LYS A 166 -8.65 -19.10 -5.79
C LYS A 166 -9.13 -18.05 -6.80
N GLN A 167 -8.70 -16.83 -6.61
CA GLN A 167 -9.05 -15.66 -7.41
C GLN A 167 -7.83 -14.79 -7.64
N LEU A 168 -7.91 -13.91 -8.64
CA LEU A 168 -6.86 -12.94 -8.90
C LEU A 168 -6.65 -12.06 -7.65
N LEU A 169 -5.39 -11.83 -7.28
CA LEU A 169 -5.00 -10.80 -6.34
C LEU A 169 -4.60 -9.55 -7.13
N PRO A 170 -5.51 -8.57 -7.31
CA PRO A 170 -5.27 -7.40 -8.12
C PRO A 170 -4.46 -6.37 -7.32
N VAL A 171 -3.18 -6.25 -7.64
CA VAL A 171 -2.27 -5.35 -6.93
C VAL A 171 -1.37 -4.57 -7.87
N HIS A 172 -0.81 -3.48 -7.36
CA HIS A 172 0.29 -2.74 -7.93
C HIS A 172 1.37 -2.53 -6.85
N TYR A 173 2.54 -2.05 -7.26
CA TYR A 173 3.70 -2.02 -6.39
C TYR A 173 4.27 -0.62 -6.27
N TRP A 174 4.47 -0.17 -5.02
CA TRP A 174 5.31 0.95 -4.68
C TRP A 174 6.73 0.42 -4.44
N ILE A 175 7.71 0.93 -5.19
CA ILE A 175 9.09 0.47 -5.12
C ILE A 175 9.99 1.69 -4.92
N GLY A 176 10.73 1.72 -3.82
CA GLY A 176 11.62 2.84 -3.52
C GLY A 176 12.87 2.43 -2.76
N ASP A 177 13.97 3.14 -2.97
CA ASP A 177 15.27 2.84 -2.35
C ASP A 177 15.80 3.96 -1.46
N ALA A 178 16.95 3.74 -0.83
CA ALA A 178 17.58 4.67 0.10
C ALA A 178 18.04 5.99 -0.55
N SER A 179 18.11 6.06 -1.88
CA SER A 179 18.41 7.33 -2.59
C SER A 179 17.22 8.28 -2.62
N GLY A 180 16.02 7.81 -2.27
CA GLY A 180 14.76 8.54 -2.38
C GLY A 180 14.08 8.39 -3.74
N ARG A 181 14.64 7.64 -4.70
CA ARG A 181 13.96 7.30 -5.95
C ARG A 181 12.79 6.38 -5.67
N VAL A 182 11.66 6.64 -6.33
CA VAL A 182 10.44 5.84 -6.23
C VAL A 182 9.87 5.61 -7.61
N VAL A 183 9.43 4.38 -7.88
CA VAL A 183 8.63 4.02 -9.04
C VAL A 183 7.36 3.28 -8.61
N ILE A 184 6.33 3.38 -9.45
CA ILE A 184 5.13 2.55 -9.35
C ILE A 184 5.16 1.57 -10.51
N ALA A 185 4.99 0.29 -10.20
CA ALA A 185 4.83 -0.75 -11.19
C ALA A 185 3.39 -1.25 -11.20
N GLU A 186 2.71 -1.08 -12.31
CA GLU A 186 1.31 -1.46 -12.53
C GLU A 186 1.17 -2.36 -13.75
N TYR A 187 0.29 -3.35 -13.64
CA TYR A 187 -0.12 -4.18 -14.76
C TYR A 187 -1.54 -3.79 -15.17
N VAL A 188 -1.68 -3.04 -16.25
CA VAL A 188 -2.95 -2.54 -16.76
C VAL A 188 -3.08 -2.93 -18.23
N GLY A 189 -4.24 -3.48 -18.61
CA GLY A 189 -4.47 -3.93 -19.98
C GLY A 189 -3.50 -5.03 -20.43
N GLY A 190 -3.07 -5.92 -19.53
CA GLY A 190 -2.13 -7.00 -19.84
C GLY A 190 -0.68 -6.52 -20.07
N ARG A 191 -0.32 -5.31 -19.63
CA ARG A 191 1.01 -4.73 -19.85
C ARG A 191 1.57 -4.15 -18.57
N LEU A 192 2.88 -4.29 -18.39
CA LEU A 192 3.62 -3.62 -17.33
C LEU A 192 3.81 -2.15 -17.69
N ALA A 193 3.37 -1.25 -16.81
CA ALA A 193 3.67 0.17 -16.82
C ALA A 193 4.57 0.49 -15.63
N ILE A 194 5.67 1.21 -15.86
CA ILE A 194 6.55 1.73 -14.81
C ILE A 194 6.45 3.25 -14.84
N HIS A 195 6.03 3.82 -13.71
CA HIS A 195 5.89 5.27 -13.55
C HIS A 195 6.94 5.79 -12.58
N GLU A 196 7.76 6.76 -12.98
CA GLU A 196 8.59 7.52 -12.04
C GLU A 196 7.68 8.32 -11.11
N ASN A 197 7.73 8.02 -9.81
CA ASN A 197 6.86 8.64 -8.83
C ASN A 197 7.58 9.74 -8.05
N ARG A 198 7.62 10.93 -8.60
CA ARG A 198 8.21 12.12 -7.95
C ARG A 198 7.36 12.66 -6.79
N LEU A 199 6.10 12.28 -6.72
CA LEU A 199 5.18 12.63 -5.62
C LEU A 199 5.40 11.73 -4.40
N GLY A 200 5.96 10.54 -4.59
CA GLY A 200 6.19 9.57 -3.52
C GLY A 200 4.92 8.86 -3.03
N SER A 201 3.73 9.31 -3.39
CA SER A 201 2.45 8.80 -2.89
C SER A 201 1.87 7.72 -3.80
N LEU A 202 1.15 6.76 -3.19
CA LEU A 202 0.33 5.76 -3.88
C LEU A 202 -0.83 5.37 -2.97
N THR A 203 -1.99 5.08 -3.58
CA THR A 203 -3.15 4.51 -2.87
C THR A 203 -3.66 3.28 -3.61
N ASN A 204 -4.91 3.27 -4.05
CA ASN A 204 -5.54 2.16 -4.75
C ASN A 204 -6.05 2.63 -6.13
N SER A 205 -7.18 2.03 -6.59
CA SER A 205 -7.82 2.41 -7.85
C SER A 205 -8.34 3.86 -7.85
N PRO A 206 -8.30 4.56 -8.97
CA PRO A 206 -7.76 4.18 -10.29
C PRO A 206 -6.22 4.14 -10.38
N PRO A 207 -5.64 3.75 -11.56
CA PRO A 207 -4.20 3.69 -11.76
C PRO A 207 -3.47 5.01 -11.48
N PHE A 208 -2.15 4.93 -11.31
CA PHE A 208 -1.32 6.03 -10.83
C PHE A 208 -1.33 7.25 -11.75
N ASP A 209 -1.33 7.09 -13.06
CA ASP A 209 -1.42 8.18 -14.04
C ASP A 209 -2.71 8.99 -13.88
N TRP A 210 -3.85 8.31 -13.69
CA TRP A 210 -5.11 8.96 -13.40
C TRP A 210 -5.06 9.73 -12.07
N GLN A 211 -4.45 9.17 -11.05
CA GLN A 211 -4.30 9.83 -9.74
C GLN A 211 -3.49 11.14 -9.87
N GLN A 212 -2.44 11.13 -10.69
CA GLN A 212 -1.67 12.34 -10.98
C GLN A 212 -2.51 13.41 -11.69
N ILE A 213 -3.28 13.02 -12.71
CA ILE A 213 -4.16 13.93 -13.44
C ILE A 213 -5.20 14.54 -12.49
N ASN A 214 -5.76 13.74 -11.59
CA ASN A 214 -6.77 14.18 -10.62
C ASN A 214 -6.27 15.28 -9.70
N LEU A 215 -4.97 15.40 -9.43
CA LEU A 215 -4.41 16.51 -8.63
C LEU A 215 -4.70 17.88 -9.26
N SER A 216 -4.92 17.95 -10.57
CA SER A 216 -5.28 19.19 -11.24
C SER A 216 -6.57 19.84 -10.71
N ASN A 217 -7.45 19.06 -10.09
CA ASN A 217 -8.67 19.58 -9.47
C ASN A 217 -8.40 20.29 -8.13
N PHE A 218 -7.17 20.21 -7.60
CA PHE A 218 -6.80 20.66 -6.26
C PHE A 218 -5.64 21.67 -6.26
N VAL A 219 -5.36 22.28 -7.40
CA VAL A 219 -4.28 23.28 -7.58
C VAL A 219 -4.48 24.56 -6.74
N ASN A 220 -5.71 24.80 -6.29
CA ASN A 220 -6.05 25.92 -5.43
C ASN A 220 -5.70 25.70 -3.94
N LEU A 221 -5.44 24.46 -3.55
CA LEU A 221 -5.09 24.15 -2.16
C LEU A 221 -3.70 24.66 -1.81
N SER A 222 -3.52 25.09 -0.58
CA SER A 222 -2.26 25.64 -0.07
C SER A 222 -2.14 25.41 1.44
N PRO A 223 -0.94 25.20 2.00
CA PRO A 223 -0.73 25.22 3.44
C PRO A 223 -0.82 26.62 4.06
N VAL A 224 -0.89 27.67 3.21
CA VAL A 224 -0.97 29.06 3.64
C VAL A 224 -2.44 29.49 3.74
N ASN A 225 -2.80 30.17 4.82
CA ASN A 225 -4.16 30.70 5.01
C ASN A 225 -4.52 31.70 3.91
N VAL A 226 -5.74 31.65 3.43
CA VAL A 226 -6.24 32.64 2.46
C VAL A 226 -6.41 34.00 3.10
N PRO A 227 -6.10 35.10 2.40
CA PRO A 227 -6.32 36.45 2.92
C PRO A 227 -7.81 36.77 3.00
N ASN A 228 -8.14 37.77 3.85
CA ASN A 228 -9.46 38.40 3.81
C ASN A 228 -9.70 39.08 2.45
N THR A 229 -10.93 39.17 2.03
CA THR A 229 -11.30 39.80 0.75
C THR A 229 -12.53 40.70 0.90
N LYS A 230 -12.87 41.41 -0.16
CA LYS A 230 -14.12 42.18 -0.25
C LYS A 230 -14.96 41.67 -1.43
N ILE A 231 -16.26 41.59 -1.20
CA ILE A 231 -17.24 41.34 -2.25
C ILE A 231 -18.17 42.56 -2.29
N GLY A 232 -18.01 43.43 -3.29
CA GLY A 232 -18.63 44.74 -3.28
C GLY A 232 -18.18 45.57 -2.08
N SER A 233 -19.12 46.01 -1.24
CA SER A 233 -18.85 46.76 0.00
C SER A 233 -18.69 45.87 1.27
N VAL A 234 -18.84 44.56 1.15
CA VAL A 234 -18.83 43.62 2.30
C VAL A 234 -17.44 43.07 2.52
N ASP A 235 -16.90 43.25 3.71
CA ASP A 235 -15.65 42.58 4.15
C ASP A 235 -15.96 41.11 4.43
N VAL A 236 -15.22 40.19 3.75
CA VAL A 236 -15.30 38.75 3.96
C VAL A 236 -14.01 38.30 4.62
N VAL A 237 -14.13 37.88 5.86
CA VAL A 237 -13.00 37.43 6.70
C VAL A 237 -12.86 35.92 6.55
N ASN A 238 -11.63 35.43 6.40
CA ASN A 238 -11.35 34.01 6.36
C ASN A 238 -11.64 33.34 7.72
N TYR A 239 -11.85 32.02 7.74
CA TYR A 239 -12.12 31.28 8.98
C TYR A 239 -10.86 31.02 9.85
N GLY A 240 -9.69 31.58 9.52
CA GLY A 240 -8.46 31.47 10.30
C GLY A 240 -7.55 30.34 9.84
N GLN A 241 -6.95 29.63 10.82
CA GLN A 241 -5.94 28.61 10.55
C GLN A 241 -6.50 27.44 9.74
N GLY A 242 -5.74 27.04 8.69
CA GLY A 242 -6.14 25.97 7.78
C GLY A 242 -7.05 26.40 6.64
N SER A 243 -7.34 27.69 6.48
CA SER A 243 -8.24 28.19 5.42
C SER A 243 -7.73 27.91 4.01
N GLY A 244 -6.42 27.70 3.81
CA GLY A 244 -5.86 27.28 2.52
C GLY A 244 -6.20 25.84 2.13
N PHE A 245 -6.71 25.03 3.05
CA PHE A 245 -7.18 23.66 2.81
C PHE A 245 -8.70 23.55 2.55
N ILE A 246 -9.42 24.66 2.44
CA ILE A 246 -10.86 24.61 2.11
C ILE A 246 -11.04 23.94 0.75
N GLY A 247 -11.81 22.83 0.72
CA GLY A 247 -11.99 21.97 -0.44
C GLY A 247 -11.07 20.76 -0.49
N LEU A 248 -10.20 20.56 0.53
CA LEU A 248 -9.45 19.30 0.66
C LEU A 248 -10.43 18.13 0.83
N PRO A 249 -10.34 17.06 0.00
CA PRO A 249 -11.27 15.96 0.10
C PRO A 249 -11.04 15.16 1.39
N GLY A 250 -12.09 15.04 2.21
CA GLY A 250 -12.05 14.41 3.53
C GLY A 250 -12.53 12.96 3.56
N ASP A 251 -13.11 12.45 2.46
CA ASP A 251 -13.61 11.09 2.39
C ASP A 251 -12.47 10.03 2.34
N LEU A 252 -12.85 8.76 2.50
CA LEU A 252 -11.91 7.64 2.61
C LEU A 252 -11.62 6.95 1.27
N THR A 253 -12.11 7.47 0.16
CA THR A 253 -11.84 6.91 -1.17
C THR A 253 -10.37 7.00 -1.56
N PRO A 254 -9.85 6.08 -2.39
CA PRO A 254 -8.46 6.14 -2.83
C PRO A 254 -8.04 7.46 -3.46
N PRO A 255 -8.82 8.10 -4.37
CA PRO A 255 -8.46 9.41 -4.92
C PRO A 255 -8.31 10.49 -3.86
N SER A 256 -9.22 10.55 -2.91
CA SER A 256 -9.18 11.55 -1.83
C SER A 256 -7.99 11.32 -0.88
N ARG A 257 -7.67 10.05 -0.58
CA ARG A 257 -6.48 9.70 0.21
C ARG A 257 -5.19 10.02 -0.55
N PHE A 258 -5.15 9.80 -1.87
CA PHE A 258 -3.99 10.17 -2.70
C PHE A 258 -3.71 11.66 -2.65
N VAL A 259 -4.73 12.50 -2.81
CA VAL A 259 -4.61 13.96 -2.70
C VAL A 259 -4.04 14.34 -1.33
N ARG A 260 -4.64 13.86 -0.23
CA ARG A 260 -4.16 14.17 1.13
C ARG A 260 -2.73 13.70 1.36
N ALA A 261 -2.41 12.44 0.98
CA ALA A 261 -1.09 11.87 1.17
C ALA A 261 -0.02 12.69 0.44
N THR A 262 -0.31 13.08 -0.81
CA THR A 262 0.59 13.92 -1.60
C THR A 262 0.78 15.29 -0.96
N LEU A 263 -0.31 15.99 -0.66
CA LEU A 263 -0.21 17.35 -0.13
C LEU A 263 0.42 17.39 1.27
N PHE A 264 0.02 16.49 2.16
CA PHE A 264 0.57 16.45 3.52
C PHE A 264 2.05 16.07 3.55
N SER A 265 2.48 15.11 2.73
CA SER A 265 3.90 14.73 2.69
C SER A 265 4.81 15.82 2.10
N HIS A 266 4.29 16.61 1.15
CA HIS A 266 5.06 17.68 0.51
C HIS A 266 5.04 19.02 1.26
N TRP A 267 3.94 19.31 1.96
CA TRP A 267 3.77 20.60 2.65
C TRP A 267 4.12 20.54 4.14
N ALA A 268 4.32 19.36 4.69
CA ALA A 268 4.84 19.23 6.05
C ALA A 268 6.21 19.92 6.15
N THR A 269 6.47 20.53 7.31
CA THR A 269 7.81 21.07 7.58
C THR A 269 8.84 19.93 7.44
N PRO A 270 9.87 20.08 6.59
CA PRO A 270 10.85 19.03 6.39
C PRO A 270 11.53 18.61 7.70
N ALA A 271 11.47 17.32 8.00
CA ALA A 271 12.07 16.75 9.20
C ALA A 271 13.60 16.91 9.17
N LYS A 272 14.22 17.25 10.30
CA LYS A 272 15.68 17.46 10.36
C LYS A 272 16.46 16.14 10.20
N THR A 273 15.94 15.06 10.78
CA THR A 273 16.61 13.75 10.80
C THR A 273 15.65 12.63 10.45
N ALA A 274 16.21 11.45 10.11
CA ALA A 274 15.42 10.24 9.89
C ALA A 274 14.42 9.97 11.03
N THR A 275 14.84 10.07 12.28
CA THR A 275 13.96 9.85 13.45
C THR A 275 12.81 10.85 13.49
N ASN A 276 13.05 12.11 13.18
CA ASN A 276 12.01 13.13 13.09
C ASN A 276 11.06 12.83 11.90
N ALA A 277 11.59 12.34 10.76
CA ALA A 277 10.78 11.96 9.61
C ALA A 277 9.89 10.75 9.92
N VAL A 278 10.39 9.76 10.67
CA VAL A 278 9.60 8.62 11.15
C VAL A 278 8.44 9.11 12.02
N ASN A 279 8.70 9.97 12.99
CA ASN A 279 7.65 10.55 13.84
C ASN A 279 6.63 11.35 13.02
N LEU A 280 7.09 12.21 12.11
CA LEU A 280 6.22 12.96 11.19
C LEU A 280 5.38 12.02 10.33
N GLY A 281 5.96 10.91 9.85
CA GLY A 281 5.26 9.87 9.09
C GLY A 281 4.08 9.29 9.85
N PHE A 282 4.23 8.98 11.13
CA PHE A 282 3.12 8.52 11.98
C PHE A 282 2.05 9.57 12.17
N HIS A 283 2.43 10.86 12.37
CA HIS A 283 1.44 11.94 12.46
C HIS A 283 0.59 12.07 11.19
N ILE A 284 1.22 12.01 10.03
CA ILE A 284 0.50 12.06 8.75
C ILE A 284 -0.36 10.80 8.59
N LEU A 285 0.19 9.60 8.86
CA LEU A 285 -0.53 8.32 8.74
C LEU A 285 -1.76 8.24 9.65
N ASN A 286 -1.74 8.87 10.84
CA ASN A 286 -2.90 8.94 11.72
C ASN A 286 -4.13 9.61 11.06
N THR A 287 -3.92 10.44 10.03
CA THR A 287 -5.02 11.07 9.27
C THR A 287 -5.69 10.09 8.29
N PHE A 288 -5.13 8.89 8.12
CA PHE A 288 -5.63 7.82 7.28
C PHE A 288 -6.15 6.62 8.07
N ASP A 289 -6.11 6.68 9.41
CA ASP A 289 -6.68 5.63 10.24
C ASP A 289 -8.17 5.45 9.97
N ILE A 290 -8.55 4.23 9.62
CA ILE A 290 -9.94 3.82 9.42
C ILE A 290 -10.38 3.01 10.65
N PHE A 291 -11.25 3.60 11.47
CA PHE A 291 -11.79 2.92 12.64
C PHE A 291 -12.94 1.99 12.27
N ALA A 292 -13.17 0.96 13.06
CA ALA A 292 -14.25 0.01 12.83
C ALA A 292 -15.62 0.71 12.75
N GLY A 293 -16.34 0.48 11.66
CA GLY A 293 -17.64 1.09 11.38
C GLY A 293 -17.60 2.38 10.54
N ALA A 294 -16.41 2.91 10.23
CA ALA A 294 -16.29 4.08 9.34
C ALA A 294 -16.72 3.75 7.91
N ILE A 295 -16.40 2.56 7.44
CA ILE A 295 -16.79 2.04 6.12
C ILE A 295 -17.64 0.78 6.34
N LYS A 296 -18.79 0.70 5.67
CA LYS A 296 -19.66 -0.49 5.69
C LYS A 296 -19.89 -0.94 4.25
N SER A 297 -19.62 -2.20 3.98
CA SER A 297 -19.95 -2.81 2.70
C SER A 297 -21.43 -3.16 2.66
N ASP A 298 -22.08 -2.94 1.53
CA ASP A 298 -23.44 -3.44 1.32
C ASP A 298 -23.40 -4.97 1.22
N THR A 299 -23.95 -5.63 2.26
CA THR A 299 -23.95 -7.09 2.36
C THR A 299 -24.86 -7.76 1.33
N ALA A 300 -25.81 -7.03 0.75
CA ALA A 300 -26.73 -7.56 -0.28
C ALA A 300 -26.04 -7.72 -1.65
N ASN A 301 -25.00 -6.91 -1.92
CA ASN A 301 -24.29 -6.87 -3.22
C ASN A 301 -22.88 -7.48 -3.16
N GLN A 302 -22.63 -8.39 -2.21
CA GLN A 302 -21.32 -9.01 -2.08
C GLN A 302 -20.95 -9.86 -3.29
N THR A 303 -19.79 -9.57 -3.85
CA THR A 303 -19.23 -10.37 -4.95
C THR A 303 -18.80 -11.75 -4.46
N GLU A 304 -18.75 -12.73 -5.37
CA GLU A 304 -18.17 -14.05 -5.08
C GLU A 304 -16.72 -13.94 -4.55
N ASN A 305 -16.04 -12.87 -4.91
CA ASN A 305 -14.71 -12.52 -4.40
C ASN A 305 -14.72 -12.32 -2.88
N THR A 306 -15.66 -11.54 -2.36
CA THR A 306 -15.83 -11.31 -0.92
C THR A 306 -16.15 -12.58 -0.19
N LYS A 307 -17.04 -13.42 -0.73
CA LYS A 307 -17.40 -14.73 -0.15
C LYS A 307 -16.19 -15.69 -0.13
N GLY A 308 -15.36 -15.66 -1.17
CA GLY A 308 -14.13 -16.43 -1.22
C GLY A 308 -13.12 -16.03 -0.14
N PHE A 309 -12.95 -14.74 0.09
CA PHE A 309 -12.11 -14.20 1.17
C PHE A 309 -12.57 -14.65 2.56
N LEU A 310 -13.87 -14.56 2.84
CA LEU A 310 -14.43 -14.99 4.13
C LEU A 310 -14.25 -16.48 4.39
N LYS A 311 -14.52 -17.29 3.38
CA LYS A 311 -14.33 -18.74 3.48
C LYS A 311 -12.86 -19.11 3.73
N ALA A 312 -11.92 -18.38 3.12
CA ALA A 312 -10.49 -18.62 3.31
C ALA A 312 -9.98 -18.17 4.68
N SER A 313 -10.55 -17.10 5.26
CA SER A 313 -10.20 -16.60 6.59
C SER A 313 -10.82 -17.38 7.73
N GLY A 314 -11.77 -18.31 7.46
CA GLY A 314 -12.53 -19.02 8.47
C GLY A 314 -13.62 -18.17 9.15
N GLU A 315 -13.83 -16.94 8.68
CA GLU A 315 -14.86 -16.04 9.21
C GLU A 315 -16.24 -16.39 8.63
N THR A 316 -17.20 -16.54 9.51
CA THR A 316 -18.60 -16.84 9.13
C THR A 316 -19.45 -15.59 8.92
N LYS A 317 -18.97 -14.44 9.35
CA LYS A 317 -19.60 -13.14 9.14
C LYS A 317 -18.63 -12.20 8.41
N LEU A 318 -19.16 -11.50 7.43
CA LEU A 318 -18.52 -10.30 6.93
C LEU A 318 -18.36 -9.31 8.09
N ILE A 319 -17.11 -9.04 8.43
CA ILE A 319 -16.82 -7.76 9.04
C ILE A 319 -17.04 -6.78 7.89
N SER A 320 -18.19 -6.14 7.90
CA SER A 320 -18.63 -5.23 6.83
C SER A 320 -17.90 -3.90 6.85
N THR A 321 -16.67 -3.87 7.40
CA THR A 321 -15.95 -2.61 7.62
C THR A 321 -14.46 -2.81 7.38
N ASP A 322 -13.91 -2.09 6.42
CA ASP A 322 -12.47 -1.94 6.33
C ASP A 322 -11.95 -1.21 7.58
N THR A 323 -10.89 -1.73 8.17
CA THR A 323 -10.18 -1.11 9.29
C THR A 323 -8.70 -1.05 9.00
N THR A 324 -7.99 -0.12 9.62
CA THR A 324 -6.53 -0.07 9.54
C THR A 324 -5.94 -1.25 10.31
N GLU A 325 -5.38 -2.24 9.61
CA GLU A 325 -4.78 -3.42 10.21
C GLU A 325 -3.46 -3.08 10.89
N TRP A 326 -2.63 -2.33 10.20
CA TRP A 326 -1.36 -1.85 10.68
C TRP A 326 -0.88 -0.62 9.90
N ILE A 327 0.02 0.11 10.56
CA ILE A 327 0.81 1.18 9.96
C ILE A 327 2.28 0.80 10.05
N VAL A 328 3.01 0.96 8.95
CA VAL A 328 4.45 0.72 8.88
C VAL A 328 5.19 1.96 8.39
N VAL A 329 6.36 2.20 8.98
CA VAL A 329 7.30 3.23 8.53
C VAL A 329 8.68 2.59 8.40
N HIS A 330 9.25 2.63 7.19
CA HIS A 330 10.60 2.14 6.91
C HIS A 330 11.58 3.31 6.78
N ASP A 331 12.53 3.39 7.69
CA ASP A 331 13.73 4.20 7.54
C ASP A 331 14.71 3.44 6.66
N ARG A 332 14.71 3.77 5.37
CA ARG A 332 15.49 3.09 4.34
C ARG A 332 16.99 3.35 4.47
N THR A 333 17.35 4.43 5.10
CA THR A 333 18.75 4.84 5.30
C THR A 333 19.36 4.15 6.52
N ASN A 334 18.63 4.08 7.62
CA ASN A 334 19.11 3.45 8.85
C ASN A 334 18.65 2.00 9.02
N LEU A 335 17.92 1.45 8.04
CA LEU A 335 17.47 0.05 7.98
C LEU A 335 16.63 -0.34 9.20
N LYS A 336 15.67 0.51 9.57
CA LYS A 336 14.73 0.26 10.66
C LYS A 336 13.30 0.25 10.16
N THR A 337 12.54 -0.73 10.61
CA THR A 337 11.10 -0.84 10.38
C THR A 337 10.38 -0.51 11.67
N TYR A 338 9.46 0.41 11.63
CA TYR A 338 8.58 0.79 12.72
C TYR A 338 7.17 0.38 12.38
N VAL A 339 6.47 -0.26 13.30
CA VAL A 339 5.12 -0.76 13.04
C VAL A 339 4.23 -0.58 14.27
N ARG A 340 2.98 -0.23 14.06
CA ARG A 340 1.90 -0.37 15.01
C ARG A 340 0.69 -1.06 14.39
N THR A 341 -0.10 -1.70 15.21
CA THR A 341 -1.32 -2.41 14.80
C THR A 341 -2.56 -1.62 15.21
N TYR A 342 -3.73 -2.03 14.74
CA TYR A 342 -5.00 -1.44 15.15
C TYR A 342 -5.24 -1.59 16.66
N GLY A 343 -5.04 -2.78 17.21
CA GLY A 343 -5.25 -3.05 18.64
C GLY A 343 -4.14 -2.50 19.53
N GLY A 344 -2.91 -2.34 19.00
CA GLY A 344 -1.74 -1.86 19.75
C GLY A 344 -1.19 -0.55 19.21
N LEU A 345 -1.52 0.58 19.83
CA LEU A 345 -1.03 1.90 19.41
C LEU A 345 0.46 2.12 19.69
N THR A 346 1.11 1.24 20.45
CA THR A 346 2.54 1.31 20.72
C THR A 346 3.34 0.99 19.45
N ILE A 347 4.24 1.88 19.08
CA ILE A 347 5.14 1.68 17.94
C ILE A 347 6.23 0.69 18.35
N GLN A 348 6.34 -0.40 17.59
CA GLN A 348 7.36 -1.43 17.73
C GLN A 348 8.42 -1.22 16.66
N VAL A 349 9.69 -1.46 16.98
CA VAL A 349 10.81 -1.25 16.06
C VAL A 349 11.58 -2.53 15.81
N ILE A 350 11.88 -2.81 14.55
CA ILE A 350 12.74 -3.88 14.09
C ILE A 350 13.96 -3.26 13.40
N ASP A 351 15.15 -3.51 13.92
CA ASP A 351 16.42 -3.10 13.33
C ASP A 351 16.96 -4.25 12.47
N LEU A 352 17.03 -4.05 11.16
CA LEU A 352 17.48 -5.07 10.21
C LEU A 352 18.93 -5.48 10.48
N ARG A 353 19.77 -4.56 10.97
CA ARG A 353 21.17 -4.88 11.33
C ARG A 353 21.28 -5.88 12.47
N ARG A 354 20.22 -6.00 13.29
CA ARG A 354 20.13 -6.95 14.43
C ARG A 354 19.32 -8.19 14.09
N ALA A 355 18.72 -8.24 12.91
CA ALA A 355 17.79 -9.30 12.50
C ALA A 355 18.48 -10.63 12.16
N ARG A 356 19.82 -10.75 12.29
CA ARG A 356 20.60 -11.97 12.00
C ARG A 356 20.23 -12.55 10.62
N LEU A 357 20.37 -11.73 9.58
CA LEU A 357 19.98 -12.07 8.21
C LEU A 357 20.88 -13.13 7.54
N ASP A 358 21.91 -13.58 8.24
CA ASP A 358 22.82 -14.67 7.89
C ASP A 358 22.39 -16.02 8.48
N GLN A 359 21.49 -16.03 9.47
CA GLN A 359 21.02 -17.28 10.09
C GLN A 359 19.98 -17.97 9.21
N PRO A 360 20.18 -19.24 8.83
CA PRO A 360 19.22 -19.99 8.03
C PRO A 360 17.85 -20.12 8.71
N GLY A 361 16.81 -20.24 7.87
CA GLY A 361 15.45 -20.46 8.29
C GLY A 361 14.63 -19.17 8.39
N LEU A 362 13.42 -19.22 7.86
CA LEU A 362 12.42 -18.18 7.96
C LEU A 362 12.00 -18.00 9.42
N ARG A 363 11.93 -16.78 9.90
CA ARG A 363 11.51 -16.44 11.27
C ARG A 363 10.39 -15.43 11.25
N ALA A 364 9.53 -15.48 12.26
CA ALA A 364 8.44 -14.53 12.42
C ALA A 364 8.46 -13.90 13.81
N ILE A 365 8.04 -12.64 13.92
CA ILE A 365 7.82 -11.93 15.16
C ILE A 365 6.33 -11.61 15.25
N ASN A 366 5.67 -12.04 16.32
CA ASN A 366 4.31 -11.62 16.61
C ASN A 366 4.31 -10.14 17.01
N LEU A 367 3.46 -9.37 16.37
CA LEU A 367 3.24 -7.97 16.72
C LEU A 367 2.37 -7.88 17.98
N GLN A 368 2.72 -6.95 18.86
CA GLN A 368 1.82 -6.57 19.94
C GLN A 368 0.57 -5.94 19.34
N ASN A 369 -0.59 -6.49 19.69
CA ASN A 369 -1.89 -6.09 19.15
C ASN A 369 -2.93 -5.87 20.26
N ASP A 370 -2.47 -5.45 21.43
CA ASP A 370 -3.30 -5.13 22.59
C ASP A 370 -3.05 -3.69 23.05
N PHE A 371 -4.13 -3.02 23.48
CA PHE A 371 -4.06 -1.68 24.03
C PHE A 371 -3.63 -1.75 25.49
N ALA A 372 -2.36 -1.54 25.76
CA ALA A 372 -1.76 -1.59 27.08
C ALA A 372 -0.95 -0.31 27.38
N PRO A 373 -1.62 0.84 27.58
CA PRO A 373 -0.93 2.08 27.87
C PRO A 373 -0.26 2.01 29.26
N PRO A 374 0.96 2.57 29.43
CA PRO A 374 1.60 2.61 30.73
C PRO A 374 0.87 3.60 31.65
N ASP A 375 0.68 3.21 32.92
CA ASP A 375 0.27 4.15 33.98
C ASP A 375 1.50 4.97 34.44
N ILE A 376 1.46 6.26 34.20
CA ILE A 376 2.55 7.18 34.54
C ILE A 376 2.27 8.00 35.80
N THR A 377 1.20 7.71 36.55
CA THR A 377 0.79 8.49 37.75
C THR A 377 1.92 8.63 38.74
N ALA A 378 2.70 7.56 38.97
CA ALA A 378 3.83 7.57 39.92
C ALA A 378 5.02 8.44 39.48
N THR A 379 5.04 8.94 38.24
CA THR A 379 6.12 9.84 37.77
C THR A 379 5.89 11.30 38.08
N ALA A 380 4.78 11.64 38.75
CA ALA A 380 4.45 13.00 39.10
C ALA A 380 5.53 13.64 40.01
N THR A 381 6.01 14.83 39.65
CA THR A 381 6.98 15.59 40.41
C THR A 381 6.41 16.97 40.77
N PRO A 382 6.82 17.60 41.94
CA PRO A 382 6.37 18.92 42.29
C PRO A 382 6.70 19.94 41.19
N LEU A 383 5.73 20.81 40.86
CA LEU A 383 5.99 21.97 40.02
C LEU A 383 6.91 22.94 40.72
N LYS A 384 8.04 23.28 40.13
CA LYS A 384 8.86 24.42 40.58
C LYS A 384 8.09 25.68 40.22
N GLN A 385 7.59 26.39 41.25
CA GLN A 385 7.10 27.76 41.06
C GLN A 385 8.28 28.63 40.62
N LYS A 386 8.11 29.36 39.52
CA LYS A 386 9.09 30.37 39.07
C LYS A 386 8.93 31.65 39.87
#